data_6ed697971c39be433c77097a163eab1c
#
_entry.id   6ed697971c39be433c77097a163eab1c
#
_cell.length_a   1.000
_cell.length_b   1.000
_cell.length_c   1.000
_cell.angle_alpha   90.00
_cell.angle_beta   90.00
_cell.angle_gamma   90.00
#
_symmetry.space_group_name_H-M   'P 1'
#
loop_
_entity.id
_entity.type
_entity.pdbx_description
1 polymer ?
#
loop_
_entity_poly.entity_id
_entity_poly.type
_entity_poly.pdbx_seq_one_letter_code
_entity_poly.pdbx_strand_id
1 'polypeptide(L)'
;GGNPLTSKVAIISRSSDPRADVDYLFAQVIVHEQRVDTTPNCGNMLSGVGAFAIENGLIAATSPVTRVRIRNVNTGTFIEADVQTPNGVVEYEGSARIDGVPGTAAPVALTFLNAAGTKTGKVFPTDNQIDYFDDVPVTCIDMAMPVVIIPAEYLGKTGYELPAELDADKALLARIESIRLQAGKAMGLGDVSNMVIPKPVLISPAQKGGAINVRYFMPHSCHRALAITGAIAISSSCAL
;
A
#
# COMPACT_ATOMS: atom_id res chain seq x y z
N GLY A 1 19.34 -12.26 -12.59
CA GLY A 1 18.80 -12.46 -11.26
C GLY A 1 17.54 -11.64 -11.07
N GLY A 2 16.55 -12.26 -10.47
CA GLY A 2 15.29 -11.61 -10.14
C GLY A 2 15.42 -10.73 -8.89
N ASN A 3 14.54 -9.74 -8.79
CA ASN A 3 14.38 -8.93 -7.59
C ASN A 3 12.89 -8.99 -7.18
N PRO A 4 12.54 -9.15 -5.90
CA PRO A 4 11.14 -9.20 -5.47
C PRO A 4 10.30 -8.00 -5.91
N LEU A 5 10.90 -6.81 -6.07
CA LEU A 5 10.20 -5.62 -6.52
C LEU A 5 9.90 -5.62 -8.03
N THR A 6 10.65 -6.37 -8.83
CA THR A 6 10.49 -6.45 -10.29
C THR A 6 9.97 -7.80 -10.78
N SER A 7 9.81 -8.79 -9.88
CA SER A 7 9.27 -10.12 -10.17
C SER A 7 7.76 -10.18 -9.87
N LYS A 8 7.00 -9.32 -10.54
CA LYS A 8 5.57 -9.11 -10.34
C LYS A 8 4.84 -9.15 -11.67
N VAL A 9 3.66 -9.77 -11.67
CA VAL A 9 2.81 -9.89 -12.86
C VAL A 9 1.41 -9.38 -12.54
N ALA A 10 0.88 -8.54 -13.42
CA ALA A 10 -0.52 -8.15 -13.45
C ALA A 10 -1.21 -8.92 -14.59
N ILE A 11 -2.20 -9.73 -14.27
CA ILE A 11 -3.03 -10.44 -15.25
C ILE A 11 -4.36 -9.69 -15.31
N ILE A 12 -4.70 -9.18 -16.50
CA ILE A 12 -5.84 -8.30 -16.72
C ILE A 12 -6.74 -8.92 -17.76
N SER A 13 -8.05 -8.97 -17.48
CA SER A 13 -9.08 -9.47 -18.40
C SER A 13 -10.36 -8.65 -18.26
N ARG A 14 -11.27 -8.73 -19.23
CA ARG A 14 -12.63 -8.19 -19.06
C ARG A 14 -13.29 -8.84 -17.85
N SER A 15 -13.98 -8.03 -17.03
CA SER A 15 -14.71 -8.57 -15.90
C SER A 15 -16.05 -9.19 -16.34
N SER A 16 -16.43 -10.27 -15.67
CA SER A 16 -17.80 -10.81 -15.74
C SER A 16 -18.72 -10.19 -14.67
N ASP A 17 -18.16 -9.45 -13.69
CA ASP A 17 -18.93 -8.76 -12.67
C ASP A 17 -19.42 -7.40 -13.23
N PRO A 18 -20.73 -7.12 -13.22
CA PRO A 18 -21.26 -5.86 -13.79
C PRO A 18 -20.80 -4.60 -13.06
N ARG A 19 -20.23 -4.74 -11.87
CA ARG A 19 -19.66 -3.63 -11.10
C ARG A 19 -18.27 -3.21 -11.55
N ALA A 20 -17.60 -4.01 -12.39
CA ALA A 20 -16.25 -3.76 -12.88
C ALA A 20 -16.16 -3.88 -14.40
N ASP A 21 -15.24 -3.15 -14.99
CA ASP A 21 -14.91 -3.21 -16.41
C ASP A 21 -13.85 -4.30 -16.66
N VAL A 22 -12.89 -4.42 -15.73
CA VAL A 22 -11.80 -5.40 -15.82
C VAL A 22 -11.55 -6.09 -14.47
N ASP A 23 -11.05 -7.32 -14.57
CA ASP A 23 -10.49 -8.09 -13.47
C ASP A 23 -8.97 -7.90 -13.46
N TYR A 24 -8.41 -7.73 -12.27
CA TYR A 24 -6.99 -7.65 -12.01
C TYR A 24 -6.58 -8.75 -11.03
N LEU A 25 -5.77 -9.70 -11.48
CA LEU A 25 -5.11 -10.70 -10.65
C LEU A 25 -3.63 -10.36 -10.53
N PHE A 26 -3.17 -10.12 -9.32
CA PHE A 26 -1.76 -9.94 -9.01
C PHE A 26 -1.08 -11.28 -8.72
N ALA A 27 0.10 -11.47 -9.27
CA ALA A 27 0.94 -12.63 -9.01
C ALA A 27 2.38 -12.19 -8.66
N GLN A 28 2.87 -12.64 -7.51
CA GLN A 28 4.25 -12.44 -7.07
C GLN A 28 5.08 -13.66 -7.41
N VAL A 29 6.07 -13.51 -8.27
CA VAL A 29 7.05 -14.57 -8.52
C VAL A 29 8.05 -14.60 -7.36
N ILE A 30 8.23 -15.74 -6.73
CA ILE A 30 9.19 -15.93 -5.65
C ILE A 30 10.57 -16.15 -6.25
N VAL A 31 11.52 -15.25 -5.95
CA VAL A 31 12.82 -15.20 -6.65
C VAL A 31 13.70 -16.42 -6.36
N HIS A 32 13.54 -17.03 -5.19
CA HIS A 32 14.39 -18.13 -4.72
C HIS A 32 13.72 -19.50 -4.78
N GLU A 33 12.49 -19.56 -5.27
CA GLU A 33 11.69 -20.77 -5.35
C GLU A 33 10.97 -20.84 -6.70
N GLN A 34 10.70 -22.05 -7.19
CA GLN A 34 9.85 -22.27 -8.36
C GLN A 34 8.36 -22.15 -7.99
N ARG A 35 7.97 -20.97 -7.51
CA ARG A 35 6.61 -20.72 -7.03
C ARG A 35 6.13 -19.34 -7.41
N VAL A 36 4.86 -19.26 -7.77
CA VAL A 36 4.12 -18.00 -7.95
C VAL A 36 3.07 -17.93 -6.85
N ASP A 37 3.06 -16.82 -6.13
CA ASP A 37 2.11 -16.55 -5.05
C ASP A 37 1.06 -15.53 -5.51
N THR A 38 -0.20 -15.92 -5.48
CA THR A 38 -1.37 -15.08 -5.79
C THR A 38 -2.16 -14.68 -4.56
N THR A 39 -1.65 -14.99 -3.36
CA THR A 39 -2.30 -14.59 -2.09
C THR A 39 -2.19 -13.07 -1.83
N PRO A 40 -1.01 -12.42 -2.09
CA PRO A 40 -0.87 -11.00 -1.83
C PRO A 40 -1.58 -10.15 -2.89
N ASN A 41 -1.76 -8.89 -2.57
CA ASN A 41 -2.23 -7.83 -3.44
C ASN A 41 -1.09 -6.81 -3.66
N CYS A 42 -1.10 -6.09 -4.78
CA CYS A 42 -0.14 -5.02 -5.04
C CYS A 42 -0.84 -3.76 -5.59
N GLY A 43 -1.04 -2.77 -4.72
CA GLY A 43 -1.63 -1.48 -5.10
C GLY A 43 -0.77 -0.69 -6.10
N ASN A 44 0.57 -0.80 -6.00
CA ASN A 44 1.45 -0.06 -6.92
C ASN A 44 1.39 -0.61 -8.36
N MET A 45 1.23 -1.92 -8.55
CA MET A 45 1.00 -2.49 -9.90
C MET A 45 -0.37 -2.09 -10.47
N LEU A 46 -1.33 -1.84 -9.60
CA LEU A 46 -2.70 -1.46 -9.97
C LEU A 46 -2.73 -0.14 -10.77
N SER A 47 -1.79 0.78 -10.55
CA SER A 47 -1.74 2.06 -11.29
C SER A 47 -1.59 1.90 -12.80
N GLY A 48 -1.01 0.79 -13.27
CA GLY A 48 -0.87 0.50 -14.70
C GLY A 48 -2.06 -0.23 -15.33
N VAL A 49 -2.99 -0.74 -14.52
CA VAL A 49 -4.10 -1.60 -15.01
C VAL A 49 -5.05 -0.86 -15.93
N GLY A 50 -5.40 0.39 -15.56
CA GLY A 50 -6.31 1.20 -16.37
C GLY A 50 -5.74 1.55 -17.73
N ALA A 51 -4.50 2.03 -17.78
CA ALA A 51 -3.81 2.36 -19.03
C ALA A 51 -3.70 1.12 -19.94
N PHE A 52 -3.26 -0.01 -19.39
CA PHE A 52 -3.19 -1.27 -20.12
C PHE A 52 -4.54 -1.69 -20.71
N ALA A 53 -5.62 -1.58 -19.92
CA ALA A 53 -6.97 -1.97 -20.36
C ALA A 53 -7.47 -1.12 -21.54
N ILE A 54 -7.18 0.19 -21.52
CA ILE A 54 -7.52 1.11 -22.61
C ILE A 54 -6.73 0.77 -23.88
N GLU A 55 -5.41 0.69 -23.77
CA GLU A 55 -4.51 0.46 -24.92
C GLU A 55 -4.71 -0.91 -25.59
N ASN A 56 -5.13 -1.90 -24.82
CA ASN A 56 -5.43 -3.24 -25.35
C ASN A 56 -6.91 -3.43 -25.76
N GLY A 57 -7.70 -2.34 -25.80
CA GLY A 57 -9.08 -2.36 -26.28
C GLY A 57 -10.04 -3.17 -25.40
N LEU A 58 -9.69 -3.38 -24.12
CA LEU A 58 -10.58 -4.02 -23.17
C LEU A 58 -11.74 -3.09 -22.81
N ILE A 59 -11.49 -1.79 -22.79
CA ILE A 59 -12.48 -0.73 -22.61
C ILE A 59 -12.25 0.39 -23.62
N ALA A 60 -13.33 1.12 -23.96
CA ALA A 60 -13.23 2.30 -24.79
C ALA A 60 -12.75 3.50 -23.97
N ALA A 61 -11.82 4.27 -24.51
CA ALA A 61 -11.39 5.52 -23.90
C ALA A 61 -12.48 6.59 -24.00
N THR A 62 -12.59 7.43 -22.99
CA THR A 62 -13.30 8.70 -22.98
C THR A 62 -12.31 9.86 -22.96
N SER A 63 -12.75 11.11 -23.04
CA SER A 63 -11.88 12.29 -23.00
C SER A 63 -12.49 13.33 -22.05
N PRO A 64 -11.69 14.02 -21.24
CA PRO A 64 -10.21 13.99 -21.12
C PRO A 64 -9.69 12.92 -20.14
N VAL A 65 -10.58 12.22 -19.44
CA VAL A 65 -10.26 11.20 -18.43
C VAL A 65 -11.12 9.98 -18.68
N THR A 66 -10.50 8.79 -18.59
CA THR A 66 -11.20 7.52 -18.62
C THR A 66 -11.22 6.90 -17.22
N ARG A 67 -12.41 6.71 -16.66
CA ARG A 67 -12.59 5.94 -15.41
C ARG A 67 -12.69 4.47 -15.73
N VAL A 68 -11.84 3.68 -15.11
CA VAL A 68 -11.78 2.22 -15.22
C VAL A 68 -12.16 1.62 -13.88
N ARG A 69 -13.23 0.83 -13.84
CA ARG A 69 -13.67 0.08 -12.65
C ARG A 69 -12.96 -1.27 -12.65
N ILE A 70 -12.19 -1.52 -11.62
CA ILE A 70 -11.31 -2.68 -11.50
C ILE A 70 -11.78 -3.55 -10.34
N ARG A 71 -12.01 -4.84 -10.59
CA ARG A 71 -12.16 -5.83 -9.52
C ARG A 71 -10.80 -6.47 -9.26
N ASN A 72 -10.30 -6.32 -8.04
CA ASN A 72 -9.11 -7.04 -7.58
C ASN A 72 -9.50 -8.47 -7.21
N VAL A 73 -9.04 -9.45 -7.98
CA VAL A 73 -9.40 -10.86 -7.81
C VAL A 73 -8.77 -11.46 -6.55
N ASN A 74 -7.58 -10.98 -6.13
CA ASN A 74 -6.90 -11.47 -4.94
C ASN A 74 -7.66 -11.16 -3.65
N THR A 75 -8.40 -10.04 -3.61
CA THR A 75 -9.04 -9.53 -2.39
C THR A 75 -10.57 -9.44 -2.50
N GLY A 76 -11.13 -9.55 -3.71
CA GLY A 76 -12.55 -9.30 -3.98
C GLY A 76 -12.96 -7.83 -3.89
N THR A 77 -12.02 -6.90 -3.74
CA THR A 77 -12.29 -5.47 -3.60
C THR A 77 -12.41 -4.78 -4.96
N PHE A 78 -13.06 -3.61 -4.96
CA PHE A 78 -13.26 -2.79 -6.16
C PHE A 78 -12.49 -1.49 -6.03
N ILE A 79 -11.90 -1.07 -7.15
CA ILE A 79 -11.11 0.15 -7.27
C ILE A 79 -11.54 0.88 -8.54
N GLU A 80 -11.61 2.20 -8.48
CA GLU A 80 -11.74 3.04 -9.66
C GLU A 80 -10.39 3.68 -9.97
N ALA A 81 -9.96 3.62 -11.23
CA ALA A 81 -8.76 4.27 -11.72
C ALA A 81 -9.14 5.35 -12.73
N ASP A 82 -8.80 6.61 -12.45
CA ASP A 82 -8.98 7.71 -13.37
C ASP A 82 -7.66 7.91 -14.14
N VAL A 83 -7.67 7.53 -15.41
CA VAL A 83 -6.53 7.59 -16.34
C VAL A 83 -6.66 8.82 -17.22
N GLN A 84 -5.60 9.60 -17.34
CA GLN A 84 -5.58 10.76 -18.25
C GLN A 84 -5.62 10.29 -19.71
N THR A 85 -6.63 10.71 -20.44
CA THR A 85 -6.86 10.28 -21.83
C THR A 85 -7.30 11.47 -22.71
N PRO A 86 -6.48 12.52 -22.83
CA PRO A 86 -6.77 13.62 -23.73
C PRO A 86 -6.93 13.07 -25.16
N ASN A 87 -7.99 13.51 -25.86
CA ASN A 87 -8.32 13.03 -27.20
C ASN A 87 -8.52 11.49 -27.32
N GLY A 88 -8.84 10.81 -26.23
CA GLY A 88 -9.07 9.36 -26.22
C GLY A 88 -7.80 8.51 -26.27
N VAL A 89 -6.62 9.09 -26.00
CA VAL A 89 -5.33 8.40 -25.97
C VAL A 89 -4.74 8.50 -24.57
N VAL A 90 -4.15 7.41 -24.07
CA VAL A 90 -3.49 7.40 -22.76
C VAL A 90 -2.34 8.38 -22.74
N GLU A 91 -2.34 9.29 -21.75
CA GLU A 91 -1.26 10.24 -21.54
C GLU A 91 -0.34 9.74 -20.42
N TYR A 92 0.96 9.71 -20.71
CA TYR A 92 2.00 9.29 -19.76
C TYR A 92 2.82 10.47 -19.23
N GLU A 93 2.92 11.55 -20.02
CA GLU A 93 3.66 12.73 -19.61
C GLU A 93 2.86 13.59 -18.65
N GLY A 94 3.52 14.15 -17.62
CA GLY A 94 2.86 15.00 -16.66
C GLY A 94 3.76 15.48 -15.53
N SER A 95 3.19 16.21 -14.59
CA SER A 95 3.92 16.84 -13.48
C SER A 95 3.76 16.12 -12.14
N ALA A 96 3.00 15.02 -12.09
CA ALA A 96 2.80 14.29 -10.84
C ALA A 96 4.12 13.67 -10.36
N ARG A 97 4.40 13.85 -9.06
CA ARG A 97 5.61 13.33 -8.40
C ARG A 97 5.22 12.47 -7.22
N ILE A 98 5.98 11.41 -7.00
CA ILE A 98 5.87 10.53 -5.84
C ILE A 98 7.24 10.48 -5.18
N ASP A 99 7.33 10.75 -3.88
CA ASP A 99 8.57 10.68 -3.13
C ASP A 99 9.17 9.27 -3.20
N GLY A 100 10.47 9.20 -3.50
CA GLY A 100 11.18 7.94 -3.70
C GLY A 100 11.05 7.34 -5.11
N VAL A 101 10.27 7.96 -6.00
CA VAL A 101 10.15 7.56 -7.42
C VAL A 101 10.80 8.61 -8.30
N PRO A 102 11.76 8.24 -9.18
CA PRO A 102 12.42 9.20 -10.10
C PRO A 102 11.47 9.76 -11.15
N GLY A 103 11.65 11.04 -11.49
CA GLY A 103 10.92 11.71 -12.58
C GLY A 103 9.51 12.16 -12.21
N THR A 104 8.75 12.45 -13.25
CA THR A 104 7.34 12.86 -13.21
C THR A 104 6.55 12.11 -14.27
N ALA A 105 5.23 12.01 -14.10
CA ALA A 105 4.33 11.35 -15.05
C ALA A 105 2.93 11.97 -14.98
N ALA A 106 2.04 11.58 -15.89
CA ALA A 106 0.62 11.85 -15.76
C ALA A 106 0.05 11.18 -14.50
N PRO A 107 -0.83 11.84 -13.74
CA PRO A 107 -1.43 11.25 -12.55
C PRO A 107 -2.44 10.16 -12.91
N VAL A 108 -2.42 9.07 -12.14
CA VAL A 108 -3.49 8.07 -12.12
C VAL A 108 -4.11 8.09 -10.73
N ALA A 109 -5.33 8.62 -10.61
CA ALA A 109 -6.01 8.63 -9.33
C ALA A 109 -6.67 7.27 -9.09
N LEU A 110 -6.38 6.65 -7.95
CA LEU A 110 -6.97 5.37 -7.54
C LEU A 110 -7.89 5.58 -6.36
N THR A 111 -9.17 5.25 -6.53
CA THR A 111 -10.17 5.27 -5.47
C THR A 111 -10.46 3.85 -5.00
N PHE A 112 -10.07 3.52 -3.79
CA PHE A 112 -10.34 2.23 -3.18
C PHE A 112 -11.71 2.25 -2.52
N LEU A 113 -12.66 1.51 -3.08
CA LEU A 113 -14.01 1.43 -2.55
C LEU A 113 -14.03 0.53 -1.30
N ASN A 114 -14.78 0.97 -0.27
CA ASN A 114 -14.90 0.24 1.00
C ASN A 114 -13.53 -0.06 1.67
N ALA A 115 -12.65 0.95 1.72
CA ALA A 115 -11.33 0.81 2.30
C ALA A 115 -11.33 0.68 3.83
N ALA A 116 -12.40 1.12 4.49
CA ALA A 116 -12.53 1.12 5.95
C ALA A 116 -12.67 -0.30 6.51
N GLY A 117 -11.82 -0.68 7.46
CA GLY A 117 -11.92 -1.95 8.19
C GLY A 117 -11.79 -3.20 7.32
N THR A 118 -10.96 -3.16 6.27
CA THR A 118 -10.88 -4.23 5.26
C THR A 118 -10.54 -5.62 5.82
N LYS A 119 -9.83 -5.69 6.94
CA LYS A 119 -9.43 -6.94 7.57
C LYS A 119 -10.00 -7.13 8.97
N THR A 120 -10.28 -6.04 9.67
CA THR A 120 -10.70 -6.05 11.08
C THR A 120 -12.16 -5.65 11.29
N GLY A 121 -12.81 -5.12 10.25
CA GLY A 121 -14.19 -4.64 10.30
C GLY A 121 -14.35 -3.22 10.85
N LYS A 122 -13.28 -2.60 11.36
CA LYS A 122 -13.29 -1.25 11.95
C LYS A 122 -12.09 -0.44 11.48
N VAL A 123 -12.25 0.89 11.39
CA VAL A 123 -11.15 1.82 11.09
C VAL A 123 -10.14 1.82 12.23
N PHE A 124 -10.60 1.95 13.47
CA PHE A 124 -9.79 1.78 14.69
C PHE A 124 -10.14 0.43 15.33
N PRO A 125 -9.38 -0.65 15.03
CA PRO A 125 -9.72 -2.00 15.47
C PRO A 125 -9.72 -2.19 16.99
N THR A 126 -8.94 -1.40 17.71
CA THR A 126 -8.84 -1.42 19.17
C THR A 126 -9.87 -0.51 19.86
N ASP A 127 -10.69 0.21 19.11
CA ASP A 127 -11.60 1.26 19.56
C ASP A 127 -10.89 2.47 20.21
N ASN A 128 -9.55 2.53 20.12
CA ASN A 128 -8.71 3.63 20.60
C ASN A 128 -7.99 4.32 19.43
N GLN A 129 -7.77 5.62 19.55
CA GLN A 129 -6.86 6.35 18.64
C GLN A 129 -5.39 6.12 19.01
N ILE A 130 -5.12 5.90 20.30
CA ILE A 130 -3.77 5.63 20.81
C ILE A 130 -3.83 4.40 21.72
N ASP A 131 -2.99 3.42 21.40
CA ASP A 131 -2.68 2.26 22.21
C ASP A 131 -1.24 2.34 22.73
N TYR A 132 -0.88 1.49 23.69
CA TYR A 132 0.49 1.41 24.21
C TYR A 132 0.97 -0.04 24.15
N PHE A 133 2.10 -0.28 23.45
CA PHE A 133 2.80 -1.56 23.41
C PHE A 133 4.28 -1.35 23.69
N ASP A 134 4.85 -2.10 24.62
CA ASP A 134 6.23 -1.95 25.11
C ASP A 134 6.53 -0.48 25.54
N ASP A 135 5.55 0.15 26.24
CA ASP A 135 5.58 1.56 26.65
C ASP A 135 5.70 2.58 25.51
N VAL A 136 5.42 2.17 24.27
CA VAL A 136 5.43 3.01 23.08
C VAL A 136 3.99 3.35 22.69
N PRO A 137 3.64 4.65 22.55
CA PRO A 137 2.33 5.04 22.00
C PRO A 137 2.27 4.71 20.50
N VAL A 138 1.17 4.11 20.09
CA VAL A 138 0.94 3.73 18.69
C VAL A 138 -0.50 4.00 18.28
N THR A 139 -0.75 4.13 16.98
CA THR A 139 -2.09 4.12 16.41
C THR A 139 -2.27 2.85 15.57
N CYS A 140 -3.28 2.05 15.92
CA CYS A 140 -3.71 0.89 15.15
C CYS A 140 -4.85 1.28 14.21
N ILE A 141 -4.65 1.25 12.90
CA ILE A 141 -5.67 1.64 11.92
C ILE A 141 -5.78 0.60 10.79
N ASP A 142 -7.01 0.32 10.35
CA ASP A 142 -7.29 -0.51 9.16
C ASP A 142 -8.09 0.31 8.13
N MET A 143 -7.36 0.86 7.16
CA MET A 143 -7.90 1.59 6.02
C MET A 143 -7.17 1.12 4.76
N ALA A 144 -7.80 0.28 3.96
CA ALA A 144 -7.23 -0.47 2.85
C ALA A 144 -6.10 -1.45 3.23
N MET A 145 -5.47 -1.26 4.40
CA MET A 145 -4.39 -2.09 4.94
C MET A 145 -4.29 -1.88 6.45
N PRO A 146 -4.26 -2.95 7.26
CA PRO A 146 -3.94 -2.82 8.67
C PRO A 146 -2.50 -2.34 8.86
N VAL A 147 -2.33 -1.25 9.58
CA VAL A 147 -1.03 -0.69 9.95
C VAL A 147 -0.96 -0.39 11.44
N VAL A 148 0.24 -0.41 12.00
CA VAL A 148 0.56 0.11 13.32
C VAL A 148 1.53 1.27 13.16
N ILE A 149 1.09 2.47 13.50
CA ILE A 149 1.83 3.73 13.32
C ILE A 149 2.55 4.03 14.63
N ILE A 150 3.84 4.27 14.56
CA ILE A 150 4.75 4.40 15.70
C ILE A 150 5.55 5.70 15.53
N PRO A 151 5.51 6.65 16.45
CA PRO A 151 6.40 7.80 16.40
C PRO A 151 7.86 7.35 16.58
N ALA A 152 8.73 7.72 15.64
CA ALA A 152 10.10 7.21 15.55
C ALA A 152 10.94 7.51 16.80
N GLU A 153 10.70 8.65 17.45
CA GLU A 153 11.40 9.12 18.65
C GLU A 153 11.30 8.13 19.82
N TYR A 154 10.16 7.43 19.99
CA TYR A 154 9.99 6.43 21.05
C TYR A 154 10.82 5.16 20.83
N LEU A 155 11.33 4.97 19.61
CA LEU A 155 12.28 3.91 19.29
C LEU A 155 13.73 4.42 19.18
N GLY A 156 14.00 5.67 19.61
CA GLY A 156 15.32 6.30 19.56
C GLY A 156 15.78 6.58 18.13
N LYS A 157 14.82 6.81 17.20
CA LYS A 157 15.08 7.14 15.79
C LYS A 157 14.56 8.53 15.45
N THR A 158 15.17 9.13 14.43
CA THR A 158 14.72 10.41 13.89
C THR A 158 13.58 10.24 12.89
N GLY A 159 13.46 9.04 12.29
CA GLY A 159 12.57 8.74 11.18
C GLY A 159 13.12 9.17 9.81
N TYR A 160 14.30 9.79 9.77
CA TYR A 160 14.93 10.27 8.53
C TYR A 160 16.05 9.34 8.04
N GLU A 161 16.38 8.30 8.80
CA GLU A 161 17.37 7.30 8.45
C GLU A 161 17.05 6.67 7.08
N LEU A 162 18.09 6.29 6.34
CA LEU A 162 17.93 5.56 5.09
C LEU A 162 17.36 4.16 5.35
N PRO A 163 16.56 3.59 4.42
CA PRO A 163 16.05 2.23 4.58
C PRO A 163 17.12 1.19 4.91
N ALA A 164 18.32 1.30 4.32
CA ALA A 164 19.41 0.37 4.57
C ALA A 164 19.98 0.48 6.00
N GLU A 165 19.97 1.67 6.59
CA GLU A 165 20.41 1.90 7.97
C GLU A 165 19.40 1.29 8.96
N LEU A 166 18.10 1.45 8.69
CA LEU A 166 17.03 0.83 9.48
C LEU A 166 17.07 -0.71 9.37
N ASP A 167 17.30 -1.25 8.18
CA ASP A 167 17.40 -2.70 7.94
C ASP A 167 18.63 -3.33 8.63
N ALA A 168 19.69 -2.56 8.81
CA ALA A 168 20.90 -3.00 9.51
C ALA A 168 20.73 -3.03 11.04
N ASP A 169 19.79 -2.25 11.59
CA ASP A 169 19.53 -2.16 13.04
C ASP A 169 18.65 -3.31 13.52
N LYS A 170 19.28 -4.42 13.91
CA LYS A 170 18.58 -5.62 14.37
C LYS A 170 17.82 -5.42 15.68
N ALA A 171 18.30 -4.54 16.56
CA ALA A 171 17.62 -4.22 17.81
C ALA A 171 16.32 -3.43 17.55
N LEU A 172 16.36 -2.47 16.64
CA LEU A 172 15.16 -1.75 16.16
C LEU A 172 14.15 -2.71 15.55
N LEU A 173 14.58 -3.57 14.62
CA LEU A 173 13.68 -4.51 13.95
C LEU A 173 13.01 -5.48 14.93
N ALA A 174 13.76 -5.96 15.94
CA ALA A 174 13.20 -6.81 16.99
C ALA A 174 12.15 -6.07 17.84
N ARG A 175 12.39 -4.80 18.16
CA ARG A 175 11.45 -3.98 18.92
C ARG A 175 10.19 -3.64 18.11
N ILE A 176 10.34 -3.30 16.82
CA ILE A 176 9.22 -3.11 15.89
C ILE A 176 8.37 -4.38 15.79
N GLU A 177 9.01 -5.55 15.69
CA GLU A 177 8.31 -6.84 15.61
C GLU A 177 7.54 -7.15 16.90
N SER A 178 8.11 -6.89 18.08
CA SER A 178 7.41 -7.06 19.36
C SER A 178 6.12 -6.22 19.39
N ILE A 179 6.20 -4.94 19.03
CA ILE A 179 5.05 -4.04 18.96
C ILE A 179 4.04 -4.56 17.92
N ARG A 180 4.48 -4.98 16.74
CA ARG A 180 3.62 -5.50 15.66
C ARG A 180 2.81 -6.72 16.10
N LEU A 181 3.44 -7.65 16.82
CA LEU A 181 2.76 -8.87 17.31
C LEU A 181 1.68 -8.53 18.32
N GLN A 182 1.96 -7.62 19.26
CA GLN A 182 0.99 -7.13 20.25
C GLN A 182 -0.16 -6.38 19.57
N ALA A 183 0.16 -5.46 18.65
CA ALA A 183 -0.83 -4.73 17.87
C ALA A 183 -1.73 -5.67 17.06
N GLY A 184 -1.16 -6.67 16.38
CA GLY A 184 -1.93 -7.66 15.62
C GLY A 184 -2.96 -8.40 16.46
N LYS A 185 -2.59 -8.80 17.68
CA LYS A 185 -3.50 -9.42 18.64
C LYS A 185 -4.59 -8.45 19.10
N ALA A 186 -4.21 -7.21 19.44
CA ALA A 186 -5.15 -6.17 19.89
C ALA A 186 -6.15 -5.77 18.79
N MET A 187 -5.71 -5.75 17.54
CA MET A 187 -6.55 -5.48 16.36
C MET A 187 -7.50 -6.64 16.01
N GLY A 188 -7.46 -7.75 16.73
CA GLY A 188 -8.31 -8.93 16.46
C GLY A 188 -7.82 -9.80 15.29
N LEU A 189 -6.58 -9.61 14.81
CA LEU A 189 -5.99 -10.42 13.73
C LEU A 189 -5.43 -11.76 14.22
N GLY A 190 -5.41 -12.00 15.54
CA GLY A 190 -4.89 -13.23 16.16
C GLY A 190 -3.36 -13.30 16.16
N ASP A 191 -2.81 -14.50 15.96
CA ASP A 191 -1.36 -14.69 15.82
C ASP A 191 -0.91 -14.25 14.42
N VAL A 192 -0.15 -13.17 14.38
CA VAL A 192 0.37 -12.56 13.14
C VAL A 192 1.86 -12.88 12.89
N SER A 193 2.46 -13.80 13.65
CA SER A 193 3.88 -14.15 13.54
C SER A 193 4.30 -14.58 12.12
N ASN A 194 3.42 -15.29 11.42
CA ASN A 194 3.62 -15.74 10.05
C ASN A 194 2.88 -14.87 9.01
N MET A 195 2.37 -13.72 9.43
CA MET A 195 1.65 -12.80 8.57
C MET A 195 2.49 -11.56 8.25
N VAL A 196 2.18 -10.92 7.14
CA VAL A 196 2.82 -9.66 6.73
C VAL A 196 2.07 -8.42 7.21
N ILE A 197 1.00 -8.60 7.97
CA ILE A 197 0.16 -7.54 8.56
C ILE A 197 0.04 -7.73 10.08
N PRO A 198 -0.25 -6.66 10.86
CA PRO A 198 -0.28 -5.28 10.42
C PRO A 198 1.10 -4.80 9.97
N LYS A 199 1.15 -3.78 9.10
CA LYS A 199 2.42 -3.20 8.64
C LYS A 199 2.90 -2.17 9.66
N PRO A 200 4.15 -2.29 10.17
CA PRO A 200 4.72 -1.24 11.00
C PRO A 200 5.07 0.00 10.17
N VAL A 201 4.84 1.15 10.76
CA VAL A 201 5.11 2.44 10.14
C VAL A 201 5.77 3.37 11.17
N LEU A 202 6.98 3.83 10.93
CA LEU A 202 7.56 4.93 11.71
C LEU A 202 7.14 6.26 11.10
N ILE A 203 6.73 7.18 11.95
CA ILE A 203 6.41 8.55 11.55
C ILE A 203 7.29 9.56 12.28
N SER A 204 7.52 10.70 11.65
CA SER A 204 8.22 11.86 12.19
C SER A 204 7.75 13.14 11.51
N PRO A 205 8.06 14.34 12.04
CA PRO A 205 7.69 15.59 11.41
C PRO A 205 8.17 15.71 9.97
N ALA A 206 7.37 16.29 9.09
CA ALA A 206 7.74 16.50 7.70
C ALA A 206 8.88 17.52 7.56
N GLN A 207 9.82 17.27 6.63
CA GLN A 207 10.93 18.19 6.36
C GLN A 207 10.76 19.02 5.08
N LYS A 208 9.88 18.61 4.16
CA LYS A 208 9.79 19.18 2.81
C LYS A 208 8.34 19.42 2.35
N GLY A 209 7.54 20.06 3.21
CA GLY A 209 6.20 20.52 2.84
C GLY A 209 5.11 19.45 2.82
N GLY A 210 5.39 18.20 3.19
CA GLY A 210 4.39 17.17 3.41
C GLY A 210 3.69 17.30 4.78
N ALA A 211 2.69 16.45 5.07
CA ALA A 211 2.03 16.40 6.37
C ALA A 211 2.91 15.69 7.42
N ILE A 212 3.50 14.58 7.05
CA ILE A 212 4.41 13.77 7.89
C ILE A 212 5.51 13.15 7.03
N ASN A 213 6.60 12.71 7.69
CA ASN A 213 7.58 11.82 7.09
C ASN A 213 7.33 10.38 7.53
N VAL A 214 7.59 9.42 6.66
CA VAL A 214 7.20 8.01 6.83
C VAL A 214 8.36 7.06 6.54
N ARG A 215 8.48 6.01 7.36
CA ARG A 215 9.26 4.80 7.05
C ARG A 215 8.33 3.59 7.21
N TYR A 216 8.03 2.93 6.11
CA TYR A 216 7.06 1.83 6.03
C TYR A 216 7.78 0.49 5.97
N PHE A 217 7.40 -0.48 6.81
CA PHE A 217 8.06 -1.79 6.90
C PHE A 217 7.22 -2.93 6.30
N MET A 218 7.92 -4.00 5.81
CA MET A 218 7.35 -5.10 5.05
C MET A 218 7.33 -6.51 5.72
N PRO A 219 7.13 -6.76 7.00
CA PRO A 219 7.39 -6.02 8.22
C PRO A 219 8.88 -5.98 8.63
N HIS A 220 9.72 -6.92 8.14
CA HIS A 220 11.11 -7.13 8.61
C HIS A 220 12.16 -6.35 7.80
N SER A 221 11.72 -5.50 6.88
CA SER A 221 12.58 -4.61 6.10
C SER A 221 11.85 -3.32 5.76
N CYS A 222 12.58 -2.22 5.69
CA CYS A 222 12.03 -0.92 5.31
C CYS A 222 11.78 -0.87 3.81
N HIS A 223 10.58 -0.46 3.41
CA HIS A 223 10.21 -0.26 2.02
C HIS A 223 10.96 0.95 1.44
N ARG A 224 11.55 0.81 0.26
CA ARG A 224 12.32 1.89 -0.40
C ARG A 224 11.47 3.01 -0.99
N ALA A 225 10.18 2.77 -1.16
CA ALA A 225 9.15 3.74 -1.50
C ALA A 225 7.99 3.57 -0.49
N LEU A 226 6.74 3.78 -0.92
CA LEU A 226 5.56 3.58 -0.10
C LEU A 226 4.54 2.74 -0.85
N ALA A 227 3.91 1.78 -0.16
CA ALA A 227 2.80 1.02 -0.73
C ALA A 227 1.54 1.91 -0.75
N ILE A 228 0.80 1.93 -1.86
CA ILE A 228 -0.43 2.74 -2.03
C ILE A 228 -1.44 2.45 -0.91
N THR A 229 -1.68 1.17 -0.59
CA THR A 229 -2.62 0.81 0.49
C THR A 229 -2.14 1.27 1.86
N GLY A 230 -0.83 1.24 2.12
CA GLY A 230 -0.23 1.83 3.31
C GLY A 230 -0.38 3.34 3.36
N ALA A 231 -0.19 4.02 2.22
CA ALA A 231 -0.37 5.46 2.11
C ALA A 231 -1.81 5.88 2.45
N ILE A 232 -2.82 5.11 2.00
CA ILE A 232 -4.23 5.35 2.34
C ILE A 232 -4.43 5.29 3.86
N ALA A 233 -3.95 4.22 4.52
CA ALA A 233 -4.08 4.09 5.98
C ALA A 233 -3.40 5.24 6.73
N ILE A 234 -2.17 5.58 6.35
CA ILE A 234 -1.37 6.63 6.98
C ILE A 234 -2.00 8.01 6.76
N SER A 235 -2.40 8.35 5.53
CA SER A 235 -3.03 9.64 5.25
C SER A 235 -4.39 9.79 5.92
N SER A 236 -5.16 8.69 6.02
CA SER A 236 -6.43 8.69 6.77
C SER A 236 -6.20 8.97 8.26
N SER A 237 -5.14 8.42 8.87
CA SER A 237 -4.82 8.70 10.28
C SER A 237 -4.42 10.15 10.53
N CYS A 238 -3.96 10.87 9.51
CA CYS A 238 -3.66 12.31 9.63
C CYS A 238 -4.93 13.19 9.55
N ALA A 239 -6.03 12.64 9.03
CA ALA A 239 -7.29 13.37 8.83
C ALA A 239 -8.35 13.06 9.89
N LEU A 240 -8.19 11.96 10.64
CA LEU A 240 -9.09 11.50 11.70
C LEU A 240 -8.61 11.92 13.08
#